data_56e62b9b0880502ea86b543fec0e2491
#
_entry.id   56e62b9b0880502ea86b543fec0e2491
#
_cell.length_a   1.000
_cell.length_b   1.000
_cell.length_c   1.000
_cell.angle_alpha   90.00
_cell.angle_beta   90.00
_cell.angle_gamma   90.00
#
_symmetry.space_group_name_H-M   'P 1'
#
loop_
_entity.id
_entity.type
_entity.pdbx_description
1 polymer ?
#
loop_
_entity_poly.entity_id
_entity_poly.type
_entity_poly.pdbx_seq_one_letter_code
_entity_poly.pdbx_strand_id
1 'polypeptide(L)'
;MTNTITTTPKIYVACLAAYNNGRLHGKWIDAEQNADAIQEEIQEMLKNSPEPFAEEWAIHDYEGFEGLSINEYESIEDVAEYARLIAEHGAAYAAYANNVGVDYATEEGFEESYQGEWDSEEAFAENLADEIMDIPERLSYYFDYGKFAHELFMGDYYSVDNDNHNVYVFSNI
;
A
#
# COMPACT_ATOMS: atom_id res chain seq x y z
N MET A 1 -0.22 -14.71 -10.26
CA MET A 1 -0.22 -13.50 -11.13
C MET A 1 0.74 -12.50 -10.53
N THR A 2 1.69 -12.06 -11.31
CA THR A 2 2.66 -11.07 -10.88
C THR A 2 1.95 -9.74 -10.69
N ASN A 3 1.84 -9.27 -9.45
CA ASN A 3 1.58 -7.87 -9.15
C ASN A 3 2.67 -7.06 -9.85
N THR A 4 2.35 -6.49 -10.98
CA THR A 4 3.27 -5.60 -11.68
C THR A 4 3.21 -4.28 -10.94
N ILE A 5 4.12 -4.09 -9.97
CA ILE A 5 4.41 -2.76 -9.46
C ILE A 5 4.92 -1.98 -10.66
N THR A 6 4.14 -1.04 -11.11
CA THR A 6 4.42 -0.28 -12.33
C THR A 6 5.58 0.71 -12.12
N THR A 7 5.91 1.02 -10.87
CA THR A 7 6.96 1.99 -10.52
C THR A 7 7.55 1.64 -9.15
N THR A 8 8.88 1.61 -9.05
CA THR A 8 9.58 1.45 -7.76
C THR A 8 9.23 2.61 -6.83
N PRO A 9 8.89 2.38 -5.55
CA PRO A 9 8.64 3.44 -4.58
C PRO A 9 9.81 4.40 -4.44
N LYS A 10 9.56 5.70 -4.59
CA LYS A 10 10.56 6.77 -4.47
C LYS A 10 9.99 7.97 -3.74
N ILE A 11 10.86 8.70 -3.07
CA ILE A 11 10.56 9.98 -2.45
C ILE A 11 11.43 11.08 -3.06
N TYR A 12 10.86 12.28 -3.21
CA TYR A 12 11.62 13.48 -3.52
C TYR A 12 11.88 14.26 -2.23
N VAL A 13 13.14 14.29 -1.82
CA VAL A 13 13.57 14.99 -0.61
C VAL A 13 14.15 16.35 -1.01
N ALA A 14 13.62 17.42 -0.41
CA ALA A 14 14.04 18.78 -0.65
C ALA A 14 14.78 19.38 0.55
N CYS A 15 15.79 20.18 0.26
CA CYS A 15 16.47 21.01 1.26
C CYS A 15 15.59 22.21 1.62
N LEU A 16 15.18 22.33 2.88
CA LEU A 16 14.28 23.40 3.33
C LEU A 16 14.95 24.77 3.33
N ALA A 17 16.25 24.85 3.64
CA ALA A 17 16.99 26.11 3.58
C ALA A 17 17.00 26.69 2.16
N ALA A 18 17.26 25.86 1.14
CA ALA A 18 17.22 26.27 -0.27
C ALA A 18 15.80 26.64 -0.71
N TYR A 19 14.81 25.82 -0.35
CA TYR A 19 13.41 26.07 -0.68
C TYR A 19 12.89 27.41 -0.14
N ASN A 20 13.20 27.72 1.12
CA ASN A 20 12.83 28.98 1.75
C ASN A 20 13.49 30.20 1.12
N ASN A 21 14.64 30.01 0.46
CA ASN A 21 15.33 31.03 -0.31
C ASN A 21 14.96 31.07 -1.81
N GLY A 22 13.88 30.36 -2.19
CA GLY A 22 13.36 30.32 -3.54
C GLY A 22 14.21 29.50 -4.54
N ARG A 23 15.03 28.57 -4.02
CA ARG A 23 15.87 27.68 -4.82
C ARG A 23 15.38 26.24 -4.71
N LEU A 24 15.23 25.57 -5.83
CA LEU A 24 14.94 24.15 -5.87
C LEU A 24 16.22 23.36 -5.72
N HIS A 25 16.40 22.70 -4.59
CA HIS A 25 17.50 21.77 -4.34
C HIS A 25 16.97 20.56 -3.60
N GLY A 26 16.98 19.42 -4.25
CA GLY A 26 16.48 18.16 -3.75
C GLY A 26 16.89 17.00 -4.63
N LYS A 27 16.52 15.81 -4.24
CA LYS A 27 16.86 14.57 -4.93
C LYS A 27 15.72 13.56 -4.85
N TRP A 28 15.46 12.85 -5.94
CA TRP A 28 14.68 11.62 -5.90
C TRP A 28 15.55 10.49 -5.34
N ILE A 29 15.03 9.80 -4.34
CA ILE A 29 15.70 8.71 -3.64
C ILE A 29 14.81 7.46 -3.73
N ASP A 30 15.40 6.34 -4.11
CA ASP A 30 14.76 5.04 -4.08
C ASP A 30 14.41 4.68 -2.63
N ALA A 31 13.14 4.39 -2.36
CA ALA A 31 12.68 4.04 -1.02
C ALA A 31 12.78 2.52 -0.74
N GLU A 32 12.98 1.69 -1.77
CA GLU A 32 13.18 0.24 -1.65
C GLU A 32 14.64 -0.09 -1.30
N GLN A 33 15.12 0.48 -0.20
CA GLN A 33 16.42 0.23 0.39
C GLN A 33 16.33 0.43 1.90
N ASN A 34 17.39 0.09 2.63
CA ASN A 34 17.35 0.29 4.08
C ASN A 34 17.34 1.78 4.47
N ALA A 35 16.79 2.09 5.64
CA ALA A 35 16.65 3.46 6.12
C ALA A 35 17.98 4.21 6.23
N ASP A 36 19.06 3.54 6.63
CA ASP A 36 20.39 4.15 6.75
C ASP A 36 20.91 4.62 5.39
N ALA A 37 20.71 3.82 4.34
CA ALA A 37 21.12 4.20 2.97
C ALA A 37 20.32 5.40 2.46
N ILE A 38 19.03 5.45 2.71
CA ILE A 38 18.19 6.62 2.38
C ILE A 38 18.71 7.85 3.14
N GLN A 39 19.01 7.71 4.42
CA GLN A 39 19.51 8.80 5.25
C GLN A 39 20.87 9.31 4.78
N GLU A 40 21.77 8.42 4.33
CA GLU A 40 23.06 8.81 3.72
C GLU A 40 22.87 9.64 2.46
N GLU A 41 21.93 9.26 1.59
CA GLU A 41 21.60 10.03 0.38
C GLU A 41 21.01 11.40 0.71
N ILE A 42 20.18 11.50 1.75
CA ILE A 42 19.66 12.78 2.25
C ILE A 42 20.82 13.67 2.73
N GLN A 43 21.73 13.13 3.52
CA GLN A 43 22.89 13.89 4.03
C GLN A 43 23.81 14.36 2.90
N GLU A 44 24.00 13.53 1.87
CA GLU A 44 24.76 13.92 0.68
C GLU A 44 24.07 15.07 -0.07
N MET A 45 22.75 14.99 -0.25
CA MET A 45 21.97 16.06 -0.87
C MET A 45 22.10 17.38 -0.10
N LEU A 46 22.01 17.34 1.24
CA LEU A 46 22.16 18.54 2.09
C LEU A 46 23.57 19.14 2.01
N LYS A 47 24.63 18.31 1.99
CA LYS A 47 26.02 18.77 1.84
C LYS A 47 26.26 19.50 0.52
N ASN A 48 25.54 19.13 -0.52
CA ASN A 48 25.62 19.76 -1.85
C ASN A 48 24.65 20.95 -2.02
N SER A 49 23.97 21.36 -0.94
CA SER A 49 23.07 22.51 -0.99
C SER A 49 23.81 23.81 -1.32
N PRO A 50 23.21 24.70 -2.11
CA PRO A 50 23.73 26.04 -2.33
C PRO A 50 23.64 26.94 -1.07
N GLU A 51 22.91 26.51 -0.06
CA GLU A 51 22.74 27.24 1.19
C GLU A 51 23.75 26.76 2.25
N PRO A 52 24.42 27.70 2.96
CA PRO A 52 25.31 27.33 4.06
C PRO A 52 24.51 26.76 5.23
N PHE A 53 25.07 25.76 5.90
CA PHE A 53 24.46 25.12 7.10
C PHE A 53 23.07 24.52 6.85
N ALA A 54 22.85 23.95 5.65
CA ALA A 54 21.64 23.22 5.33
C ALA A 54 21.58 21.91 6.15
N GLU A 55 20.61 21.80 7.06
CA GLU A 55 20.44 20.64 7.95
C GLU A 55 19.02 20.07 7.91
N GLU A 56 18.05 20.89 7.46
CA GLU A 56 16.63 20.52 7.44
C GLU A 56 16.18 20.10 6.05
N TRP A 57 15.36 19.07 6.01
CA TRP A 57 14.78 18.52 4.80
C TRP A 57 13.32 18.11 5.00
N ALA A 58 12.61 17.93 3.90
CA ALA A 58 11.24 17.39 3.91
C ALA A 58 10.98 16.59 2.63
N ILE A 59 10.02 15.70 2.70
CA ILE A 59 9.51 14.95 1.54
C ILE A 59 8.50 15.85 0.83
N HIS A 60 8.84 16.32 -0.37
CA HIS A 60 7.98 17.21 -1.15
C HIS A 60 7.15 16.48 -2.21
N ASP A 61 7.56 15.26 -2.57
CA ASP A 61 6.84 14.43 -3.53
C ASP A 61 7.20 12.96 -3.34
N TYR A 62 6.36 12.08 -3.86
CA TYR A 62 6.59 10.63 -3.82
C TYR A 62 5.83 9.93 -4.95
N GLU A 63 6.32 8.78 -5.37
CA GLU A 63 5.68 7.95 -6.39
C GLU A 63 5.91 6.45 -6.11
N GLY A 64 5.06 5.58 -6.68
CA GLY A 64 5.20 4.13 -6.58
C GLY A 64 4.70 3.52 -5.27
N PHE A 65 4.01 4.28 -4.42
CA PHE A 65 3.44 3.78 -3.16
C PHE A 65 2.01 3.25 -3.29
N GLU A 66 1.54 3.00 -4.53
CA GLU A 66 0.26 2.33 -4.83
C GLU A 66 -0.97 2.93 -4.11
N GLY A 67 -0.99 4.27 -4.00
CA GLY A 67 -2.08 5.00 -3.34
C GLY A 67 -1.92 5.17 -1.83
N LEU A 68 -0.83 4.67 -1.23
CA LEU A 68 -0.49 4.99 0.16
C LEU A 68 0.01 6.42 0.28
N SER A 69 -0.53 7.19 1.21
CA SER A 69 -0.10 8.57 1.44
C SER A 69 1.16 8.63 2.32
N ILE A 70 2.14 9.39 1.87
CA ILE A 70 3.37 9.68 2.62
C ILE A 70 3.31 11.13 3.11
N ASN A 71 3.54 11.34 4.39
CA ASN A 71 3.56 12.67 4.98
C ASN A 71 4.88 13.40 4.69
N GLU A 72 4.81 14.73 4.66
CA GLU A 72 5.99 15.61 4.43
C GLU A 72 7.15 15.32 5.41
N TYR A 73 6.82 14.96 6.64
CA TYR A 73 7.78 14.66 7.72
C TYR A 73 7.69 13.20 8.18
N GLU A 74 7.33 12.29 7.28
CA GLU A 74 7.33 10.86 7.58
C GLU A 74 8.73 10.40 7.98
N SER A 75 8.81 9.47 8.95
CA SER A 75 10.10 8.90 9.31
C SER A 75 10.69 8.08 8.16
N ILE A 76 12.00 8.11 8.01
CA ILE A 76 12.65 7.36 6.93
C ILE A 76 12.54 5.85 7.16
N GLU A 77 12.48 5.42 8.41
CA GLU A 77 12.23 4.04 8.79
C GLU A 77 10.86 3.57 8.30
N ASP A 78 9.82 4.38 8.49
CA ASP A 78 8.47 4.07 8.04
C ASP A 78 8.37 4.09 6.51
N VAL A 79 8.98 5.08 5.85
CA VAL A 79 9.05 5.15 4.38
C VAL A 79 9.70 3.89 3.79
N ALA A 80 10.83 3.46 4.35
CA ALA A 80 11.54 2.26 3.90
C ALA A 80 10.70 1.00 4.11
N GLU A 81 9.99 0.91 5.25
CA GLU A 81 9.12 -0.23 5.55
C GLU A 81 7.90 -0.27 4.63
N TYR A 82 7.24 0.86 4.38
CA TYR A 82 6.14 0.92 3.41
C TYR A 82 6.59 0.51 2.01
N ALA A 83 7.76 0.98 1.57
CA ALA A 83 8.31 0.61 0.29
C ALA A 83 8.59 -0.89 0.19
N ARG A 84 9.16 -1.49 1.24
CA ARG A 84 9.42 -2.93 1.34
C ARG A 84 8.12 -3.73 1.24
N LEU A 85 7.12 -3.36 2.03
CA LEU A 85 5.84 -4.08 2.09
C LEU A 85 5.06 -3.96 0.76
N ILE A 86 5.10 -2.81 0.12
CA ILE A 86 4.51 -2.63 -1.21
C ILE A 86 5.29 -3.42 -2.27
N ALA A 87 6.62 -3.46 -2.21
CA ALA A 87 7.43 -4.28 -3.11
C ALA A 87 7.11 -5.78 -2.99
N GLU A 88 6.85 -6.26 -1.77
CA GLU A 88 6.56 -7.66 -1.48
C GLU A 88 5.10 -8.04 -1.76
N HIS A 89 4.15 -7.23 -1.32
CA HIS A 89 2.71 -7.53 -1.35
C HIS A 89 1.90 -6.72 -2.38
N GLY A 90 2.53 -5.75 -3.02
CA GLY A 90 1.89 -4.93 -4.06
C GLY A 90 0.82 -3.97 -3.54
N ALA A 91 -0.04 -3.54 -4.46
CA ALA A 91 -1.14 -2.62 -4.18
C ALA A 91 -2.16 -3.15 -3.15
N ALA A 92 -2.22 -4.47 -2.95
CA ALA A 92 -3.09 -5.05 -1.94
C ALA A 92 -2.68 -4.62 -0.52
N TYR A 93 -1.37 -4.52 -0.23
CA TYR A 93 -0.92 -4.00 1.06
C TYR A 93 -1.31 -2.52 1.23
N ALA A 94 -1.12 -1.70 0.20
CA ALA A 94 -1.53 -0.29 0.26
C ALA A 94 -3.04 -0.13 0.52
N ALA A 95 -3.87 -0.96 -0.12
CA ALA A 95 -5.31 -1.00 0.10
C ALA A 95 -5.68 -1.38 1.54
N TYR A 96 -5.01 -2.40 2.08
CA TYR A 96 -5.16 -2.81 3.48
C TYR A 96 -4.78 -1.69 4.45
N ALA A 97 -3.58 -1.12 4.28
CA ALA A 97 -3.06 -0.06 5.15
C ALA A 97 -3.93 1.20 5.13
N ASN A 98 -4.45 1.59 3.98
CA ASN A 98 -5.38 2.71 3.86
C ASN A 98 -6.73 2.44 4.57
N ASN A 99 -7.19 1.17 4.59
CA ASN A 99 -8.45 0.82 5.23
C ASN A 99 -8.34 0.73 6.75
N VAL A 100 -7.29 0.09 7.28
CA VAL A 100 -7.11 -0.07 8.74
C VAL A 100 -6.47 1.14 9.40
N GLY A 101 -5.83 2.00 8.61
CA GLY A 101 -4.99 3.11 9.06
C GLY A 101 -3.51 2.74 9.07
N VAL A 102 -2.68 3.57 8.47
CA VAL A 102 -1.24 3.31 8.26
C VAL A 102 -0.52 3.01 9.57
N ASP A 103 -0.87 3.72 10.66
CA ASP A 103 -0.28 3.54 11.99
C ASP A 103 -0.63 2.20 12.65
N TYR A 104 -1.66 1.53 12.16
CA TYR A 104 -2.16 0.24 12.69
C TYR A 104 -1.91 -0.93 11.75
N ALA A 105 -1.53 -0.65 10.51
CA ALA A 105 -1.25 -1.67 9.52
C ALA A 105 0.06 -2.40 9.85
N THR A 106 -0.01 -3.72 9.94
CA THR A 106 1.14 -4.59 10.14
C THR A 106 1.20 -5.64 9.04
N GLU A 107 2.39 -6.13 8.75
CA GLU A 107 2.58 -7.24 7.80
C GLU A 107 1.81 -8.49 8.24
N GLU A 108 1.93 -8.85 9.53
CA GLU A 108 1.21 -9.99 10.12
C GLU A 108 -0.32 -9.83 9.97
N GLY A 109 -0.86 -8.65 10.29
CA GLY A 109 -2.29 -8.37 10.12
C GLY A 109 -2.75 -8.44 8.65
N PHE A 110 -1.90 -8.01 7.72
CA PHE A 110 -2.15 -8.17 6.29
C PHE A 110 -2.20 -9.65 5.89
N GLU A 111 -1.17 -10.43 6.26
CA GLU A 111 -1.08 -11.85 5.92
C GLU A 111 -2.23 -12.67 6.51
N GLU A 112 -2.67 -12.35 7.73
CA GLU A 112 -3.79 -13.02 8.38
C GLU A 112 -5.16 -12.67 7.76
N SER A 113 -5.32 -11.44 7.27
CA SER A 113 -6.61 -10.95 6.74
C SER A 113 -6.79 -11.12 5.24
N TYR A 114 -5.71 -11.08 4.45
CA TYR A 114 -5.77 -11.04 2.99
C TYR A 114 -6.28 -12.35 2.39
N GLN A 115 -7.37 -12.26 1.64
CA GLN A 115 -8.04 -13.40 0.99
C GLN A 115 -7.83 -13.45 -0.53
N GLY A 116 -7.00 -12.58 -1.08
CA GLY A 116 -6.68 -12.55 -2.50
C GLY A 116 -7.41 -11.46 -3.30
N GLU A 117 -7.12 -11.43 -4.58
CA GLU A 117 -7.76 -10.57 -5.57
C GLU A 117 -8.81 -11.38 -6.34
N TRP A 118 -9.99 -10.80 -6.50
CA TRP A 118 -11.16 -11.43 -7.09
C TRP A 118 -11.83 -10.52 -8.11
N ASP A 119 -12.49 -11.09 -9.09
CA ASP A 119 -13.26 -10.33 -10.08
C ASP A 119 -14.41 -9.52 -9.44
N SER A 120 -14.94 -10.02 -8.32
CA SER A 120 -15.99 -9.35 -7.53
C SER A 120 -16.14 -10.00 -6.14
N GLU A 121 -16.87 -9.33 -5.25
CA GLU A 121 -17.30 -9.92 -3.96
C GLU A 121 -18.10 -11.21 -4.16
N GLU A 122 -18.95 -11.26 -5.20
CA GLU A 122 -19.74 -12.45 -5.53
C GLU A 122 -18.85 -13.61 -5.97
N ALA A 123 -17.80 -13.35 -6.77
CA ALA A 123 -16.83 -14.37 -7.18
C ALA A 123 -16.07 -14.97 -5.99
N PHE A 124 -15.69 -14.13 -5.02
CA PHE A 124 -15.12 -14.60 -3.76
C PHE A 124 -16.11 -15.47 -2.98
N ALA A 125 -17.34 -14.99 -2.80
CA ALA A 125 -18.38 -15.71 -2.05
C ALA A 125 -18.72 -17.06 -2.70
N GLU A 126 -18.75 -17.12 -4.03
CA GLU A 126 -18.96 -18.36 -4.79
C GLU A 126 -17.84 -19.38 -4.52
N ASN A 127 -16.59 -18.96 -4.58
CA ASN A 127 -15.44 -19.80 -4.23
C ASN A 127 -15.50 -20.27 -2.78
N LEU A 128 -15.78 -19.36 -1.85
CA LEU A 128 -15.88 -19.69 -0.43
C LEU A 128 -17.02 -20.69 -0.17
N ALA A 129 -18.18 -20.52 -0.81
CA ALA A 129 -19.28 -21.47 -0.70
C ALA A 129 -18.91 -22.86 -1.18
N ASP A 130 -18.17 -22.96 -2.28
CA ASP A 130 -17.67 -24.22 -2.82
C ASP A 130 -16.68 -24.92 -1.86
N GLU A 131 -15.89 -24.15 -1.12
CA GLU A 131 -14.92 -24.68 -0.15
C GLU A 131 -15.57 -25.14 1.17
N ILE A 132 -16.53 -24.37 1.69
CA ILE A 132 -17.09 -24.62 3.02
C ILE A 132 -18.48 -25.29 3.02
N MET A 133 -19.17 -25.28 1.89
CA MET A 133 -20.50 -25.82 1.73
C MET A 133 -20.47 -26.96 0.70
N ASP A 134 -20.99 -28.13 1.10
CA ASP A 134 -21.22 -29.25 0.17
C ASP A 134 -22.58 -29.05 -0.53
N ILE A 135 -22.61 -28.09 -1.48
CA ILE A 135 -23.83 -27.80 -2.26
C ILE A 135 -23.94 -28.81 -3.39
N PRO A 136 -24.94 -29.72 -3.40
CA PRO A 136 -25.15 -30.64 -4.52
C PRO A 136 -25.34 -29.88 -5.84
N GLU A 137 -24.69 -30.34 -6.91
CA GLU A 137 -24.70 -29.71 -8.23
C GLU A 137 -26.13 -29.31 -8.68
N ARG A 138 -27.10 -30.17 -8.47
CA ARG A 138 -28.52 -29.90 -8.83
C ARG A 138 -29.18 -28.80 -7.99
N LEU A 139 -28.60 -28.43 -6.84
CA LEU A 139 -29.09 -27.36 -5.95
C LEU A 139 -28.32 -26.06 -6.12
N SER A 140 -27.13 -26.08 -6.73
CA SER A 140 -26.32 -24.89 -6.95
C SER A 140 -27.05 -23.83 -7.77
N TYR A 141 -27.90 -24.24 -8.72
CA TYR A 141 -28.74 -23.34 -9.50
C TYR A 141 -29.73 -22.51 -8.65
N TYR A 142 -30.14 -23.04 -7.50
CA TYR A 142 -31.08 -22.37 -6.59
C TYR A 142 -30.39 -21.62 -5.45
N PHE A 143 -29.06 -21.71 -5.34
CA PHE A 143 -28.30 -20.99 -4.35
C PHE A 143 -28.09 -19.55 -4.79
N ASP A 144 -28.46 -18.59 -3.95
CA ASP A 144 -28.31 -17.16 -4.22
C ASP A 144 -26.94 -16.67 -3.74
N TYR A 145 -25.92 -16.76 -4.61
CA TYR A 145 -24.55 -16.32 -4.33
C TYR A 145 -24.47 -14.82 -4.07
N GLY A 146 -25.28 -14.00 -4.75
CA GLY A 146 -25.33 -12.55 -4.51
C GLY A 146 -25.80 -12.19 -3.12
N LYS A 147 -26.83 -12.90 -2.62
CA LYS A 147 -27.30 -12.72 -1.26
C LYS A 147 -26.27 -13.22 -0.23
N PHE A 148 -25.65 -14.35 -0.50
CA PHE A 148 -24.57 -14.89 0.34
C PHE A 148 -23.38 -13.92 0.41
N ALA A 149 -22.94 -13.38 -0.72
CA ALA A 149 -21.91 -12.34 -0.76
C ALA A 149 -22.30 -11.13 0.08
N HIS A 150 -23.53 -10.62 -0.10
CA HIS A 150 -24.02 -9.47 0.67
C HIS A 150 -23.95 -9.71 2.18
N GLU A 151 -24.33 -10.89 2.65
CA GLU A 151 -24.26 -11.24 4.08
C GLU A 151 -22.82 -11.34 4.59
N LEU A 152 -21.90 -11.93 3.80
CA LEU A 152 -20.47 -12.03 4.15
C LEU A 152 -19.83 -10.65 4.31
N PHE A 153 -20.08 -9.74 3.37
CA PHE A 153 -19.50 -8.41 3.35
C PHE A 153 -20.20 -7.40 4.27
N MET A 154 -21.26 -7.81 4.98
CA MET A 154 -21.84 -7.03 6.08
C MET A 154 -21.08 -7.15 7.40
N GLY A 155 -20.27 -8.19 7.60
CA GLY A 155 -19.63 -8.43 8.89
C GLY A 155 -18.30 -9.15 8.84
N ASP A 156 -18.19 -10.21 8.07
CA ASP A 156 -17.05 -11.13 8.15
C ASP A 156 -15.87 -10.69 7.24
N TYR A 157 -16.17 -9.97 6.18
CA TYR A 157 -15.20 -9.53 5.17
C TYR A 157 -15.42 -8.09 4.76
N TYR A 158 -14.39 -7.47 4.18
CA TYR A 158 -14.51 -6.24 3.43
C TYR A 158 -13.71 -6.34 2.13
N SER A 159 -14.02 -5.48 1.18
CA SER A 159 -13.33 -5.40 -0.09
C SER A 159 -12.83 -3.98 -0.36
N VAL A 160 -11.79 -3.88 -1.18
CA VAL A 160 -11.28 -2.62 -1.71
C VAL A 160 -11.13 -2.78 -3.23
N ASP A 161 -11.79 -1.90 -3.97
CA ASP A 161 -11.68 -1.87 -5.42
C ASP A 161 -10.23 -1.58 -5.86
N ASN A 162 -9.79 -2.21 -6.94
CA ASN A 162 -8.51 -1.91 -7.55
C ASN A 162 -8.70 -1.27 -8.94
N ASP A 163 -7.58 -0.77 -9.52
CA ASP A 163 -7.60 -0.07 -10.81
C ASP A 163 -7.96 -0.98 -12.00
N ASN A 164 -7.97 -2.30 -11.81
CA ASN A 164 -8.30 -3.29 -12.85
C ASN A 164 -9.77 -3.73 -12.81
N HIS A 165 -10.62 -3.04 -12.07
CA HIS A 165 -12.03 -3.39 -11.84
C HIS A 165 -12.24 -4.71 -11.07
N ASN A 166 -11.21 -5.19 -10.38
CA ASN A 166 -11.25 -6.30 -9.44
C ASN A 166 -11.32 -5.77 -8.01
N VAL A 167 -11.46 -6.67 -7.04
CA VAL A 167 -11.48 -6.34 -5.63
C VAL A 167 -10.40 -7.12 -4.87
N TYR A 168 -9.72 -6.45 -3.95
CA TYR A 168 -8.97 -7.13 -2.90
C TYR A 168 -9.92 -7.44 -1.76
N VAL A 169 -9.91 -8.68 -1.29
CA VAL A 169 -10.79 -9.14 -0.20
C VAL A 169 -9.96 -9.39 1.06
N PHE A 170 -10.50 -8.96 2.18
CA PHE A 170 -9.91 -9.12 3.51
C PHE A 170 -10.95 -9.61 4.51
N SER A 171 -10.53 -10.45 5.46
CA SER A 171 -11.36 -10.80 6.60
C SER A 171 -11.32 -9.70 7.67
N ASN A 172 -12.44 -9.49 8.33
CA ASN A 172 -12.49 -8.69 9.55
C ASN A 172 -12.03 -9.55 10.72
N ILE A 173 -10.79 -9.34 11.17
CA ILE A 173 -10.19 -10.05 12.31
C ILE A 173 -10.55 -9.33 13.62
#